data_d86c490734910e187557625a2d441645
#
_entry.id   d86c490734910e187557625a2d441645
#
_cell.length_a   1.000
_cell.length_b   1.000
_cell.length_c   1.000
_cell.angle_alpha   90.00
_cell.angle_beta   90.00
_cell.angle_gamma   90.00
#
_symmetry.space_group_name_H-M   'P 1'
#
loop_
_entity.id
_entity.type
_entity.pdbx_description
1 polymer ?
#
loop_
_entity_poly.entity_id
_entity_poly.type
_entity_poly.pdbx_seq_one_letter_code
_entity_poly.pdbx_strand_id
1 'polypeptide(L)'
;MTTMTALRAHHRGGPEVLVVEQAPVPVPAPGEVLIAVSAAAITFDELTWDETWLRDGVDRTPTIPSHEVSGVVAAVADDVTDFAVGDEVFGLIQFDRDGAAAEYVTVPAADLAPRPRTVSHSVSAALPLAGLTAWQALVDHARVQPGERVLVHGGAGGVGALTVQLAVALGADVTTTVRSDEARDVAASFGARRVIDTRTEQFDGEGVEYDVVIDTIGGQTLERSLGIVRPGGRLVTLSAPPPQGRAEALQIEAIFFIVVPDRGQLNRLTELVDGSKLHVAIAASYPLTEGRAAFEIGRAPRRRPGKTVITVRD
;
A
#
# COMPACT_ATOMS: atom_id res chain seq x y z
N MET A 1 -23.79 -24.86 -4.31
CA MET A 1 -23.10 -23.60 -4.05
C MET A 1 -22.20 -23.32 -5.23
N THR A 2 -22.21 -22.09 -5.74
CA THR A 2 -21.29 -21.68 -6.82
C THR A 2 -19.88 -21.57 -6.23
N THR A 3 -18.88 -22.11 -6.94
CA THR A 3 -17.46 -22.03 -6.53
C THR A 3 -16.70 -21.07 -7.41
N MET A 4 -15.56 -20.59 -6.91
CA MET A 4 -14.61 -19.71 -7.55
C MET A 4 -13.19 -20.22 -7.38
N THR A 5 -12.29 -19.86 -8.25
CA THR A 5 -10.85 -20.03 -8.06
C THR A 5 -10.33 -18.99 -7.06
N ALA A 6 -9.54 -19.43 -6.07
CA ALA A 6 -8.93 -18.56 -5.07
C ALA A 6 -7.53 -19.06 -4.68
N LEU A 7 -6.66 -18.14 -4.31
CA LEU A 7 -5.39 -18.41 -3.66
C LEU A 7 -5.62 -18.45 -2.15
N ARG A 8 -5.39 -19.57 -1.48
CA ARG A 8 -5.74 -19.77 -0.06
C ARG A 8 -4.56 -20.30 0.76
N ALA A 9 -4.58 -19.95 2.03
CA ALA A 9 -3.67 -20.47 3.03
C ALA A 9 -4.46 -21.21 4.13
N HIS A 10 -4.17 -22.48 4.34
CA HIS A 10 -4.85 -23.33 5.33
C HIS A 10 -4.24 -23.30 6.73
N HIS A 11 -3.06 -22.71 6.85
CA HIS A 11 -2.36 -22.48 8.12
C HIS A 11 -1.38 -21.33 7.96
N ARG A 12 -1.02 -20.71 9.09
CA ARG A 12 -0.03 -19.60 9.12
C ARG A 12 1.31 -20.05 8.55
N GLY A 13 1.89 -19.22 7.70
CA GLY A 13 3.18 -19.47 7.04
C GLY A 13 3.51 -18.38 6.03
N GLY A 14 4.60 -18.59 5.29
CA GLY A 14 4.98 -17.71 4.19
C GLY A 14 4.31 -18.13 2.86
N PRO A 15 4.83 -17.67 1.69
CA PRO A 15 4.25 -17.99 0.38
C PRO A 15 4.11 -19.51 0.10
N GLU A 16 4.91 -20.33 0.74
CA GLU A 16 4.88 -21.80 0.59
C GLU A 16 3.55 -22.44 1.01
N VAL A 17 2.75 -21.79 1.86
CA VAL A 17 1.45 -22.31 2.31
C VAL A 17 0.30 -21.93 1.38
N LEU A 18 0.56 -21.08 0.38
CA LEU A 18 -0.46 -20.61 -0.56
C LEU A 18 -0.76 -21.67 -1.62
N VAL A 19 -2.04 -21.99 -1.78
CA VAL A 19 -2.55 -23.00 -2.73
C VAL A 19 -3.68 -22.39 -3.57
N VAL A 20 -3.62 -22.59 -4.89
CA VAL A 20 -4.73 -22.24 -5.78
C VAL A 20 -5.75 -23.39 -5.77
N GLU A 21 -6.97 -23.09 -5.37
CA GLU A 21 -8.03 -24.10 -5.22
C GLU A 21 -9.42 -23.51 -5.44
N GLN A 22 -10.45 -24.36 -5.40
CA GLN A 22 -11.85 -23.94 -5.43
C GLN A 22 -12.32 -23.54 -4.05
N ALA A 23 -12.95 -22.38 -3.95
CA ALA A 23 -13.58 -21.85 -2.74
C ALA A 23 -15.04 -21.47 -3.03
N PRO A 24 -15.92 -21.40 -2.02
CA PRO A 24 -17.26 -20.87 -2.20
C PRO A 24 -17.23 -19.40 -2.64
N VAL A 25 -18.09 -19.01 -3.59
CA VAL A 25 -18.32 -17.59 -3.90
C VAL A 25 -18.98 -16.94 -2.67
N PRO A 26 -18.42 -15.86 -2.11
CA PRO A 26 -19.01 -15.19 -0.96
C PRO A 26 -20.32 -14.48 -1.33
N VAL A 27 -21.16 -14.28 -0.33
CA VAL A 27 -22.41 -13.50 -0.46
C VAL A 27 -22.23 -12.19 0.30
N PRO A 28 -22.53 -11.02 -0.31
CA PRO A 28 -22.39 -9.75 0.37
C PRO A 28 -23.35 -9.66 1.56
N ALA A 29 -22.82 -9.31 2.72
CA ALA A 29 -23.59 -8.97 3.92
C ALA A 29 -24.17 -7.54 3.80
N PRO A 30 -25.09 -7.12 4.70
CA PRO A 30 -25.57 -5.74 4.72
C PRO A 30 -24.43 -4.72 4.69
N GLY A 31 -24.53 -3.71 3.84
CA GLY A 31 -23.50 -2.70 3.60
C GLY A 31 -22.37 -3.11 2.68
N GLU A 32 -22.39 -4.34 2.11
CA GLU A 32 -21.32 -4.86 1.26
C GLU A 32 -21.71 -4.97 -0.20
N VAL A 33 -20.68 -5.03 -1.04
CA VAL A 33 -20.80 -5.38 -2.45
C VAL A 33 -19.96 -6.62 -2.74
N LEU A 34 -20.40 -7.43 -3.70
CA LEU A 34 -19.62 -8.50 -4.31
C LEU A 34 -18.90 -7.94 -5.53
N ILE A 35 -17.59 -8.04 -5.57
CA ILE A 35 -16.76 -7.62 -6.69
C ILE A 35 -16.31 -8.84 -7.48
N ALA A 36 -16.55 -8.84 -8.80
CA ALA A 36 -15.83 -9.66 -9.76
C ALA A 36 -14.44 -9.06 -9.93
N VAL A 37 -13.43 -9.72 -9.38
CA VAL A 37 -12.07 -9.20 -9.32
C VAL A 37 -11.44 -9.23 -10.71
N SER A 38 -10.94 -8.09 -11.19
CA SER A 38 -10.08 -7.99 -12.38
C SER A 38 -8.61 -8.08 -11.99
N ALA A 39 -8.21 -7.36 -10.94
CA ALA A 39 -6.84 -7.39 -10.42
C ALA A 39 -6.81 -7.19 -8.90
N ALA A 40 -5.80 -7.78 -8.26
CA ALA A 40 -5.45 -7.59 -6.87
C ALA A 40 -3.97 -7.22 -6.75
N ALA A 41 -3.60 -6.32 -5.85
CA ALA A 41 -2.18 -6.10 -5.56
C ALA A 41 -1.79 -6.74 -4.25
N ILE A 42 -0.51 -7.12 -4.14
CA ILE A 42 0.01 -7.80 -2.98
C ILE A 42 0.93 -6.89 -2.16
N THR A 43 0.93 -7.12 -0.85
CA THR A 43 1.94 -6.62 0.06
C THR A 43 2.72 -7.82 0.58
N PHE A 44 4.03 -7.85 0.33
CA PHE A 44 4.84 -9.05 0.60
C PHE A 44 4.83 -9.50 2.06
N ASP A 45 4.65 -8.54 2.98
CA ASP A 45 4.67 -8.81 4.42
C ASP A 45 3.28 -9.16 4.98
N GLU A 46 2.20 -9.13 4.20
CA GLU A 46 0.84 -9.36 4.69
C GLU A 46 0.65 -10.75 5.32
N LEU A 47 1.42 -11.75 4.87
CA LEU A 47 1.41 -13.09 5.48
C LEU A 47 2.10 -13.13 6.85
N THR A 48 2.73 -12.05 7.30
CA THR A 48 3.32 -11.93 8.64
C THR A 48 2.40 -11.23 9.63
N TRP A 49 1.35 -10.57 9.16
CA TRP A 49 0.40 -9.83 10.01
C TRP A 49 -0.54 -10.78 10.74
N ASP A 50 -0.86 -10.46 11.99
CA ASP A 50 -1.80 -11.26 12.76
C ASP A 50 -3.23 -11.19 12.19
N GLU A 51 -3.62 -10.04 11.67
CA GLU A 51 -4.93 -9.79 11.06
C GLU A 51 -5.20 -10.69 9.85
N THR A 52 -4.17 -11.08 9.11
CA THR A 52 -4.30 -12.07 8.00
C THR A 52 -4.82 -13.42 8.49
N TRP A 53 -4.52 -13.80 9.71
CA TRP A 53 -4.81 -15.11 10.28
C TRP A 53 -5.90 -15.11 11.32
N LEU A 54 -6.12 -13.98 12.00
CA LEU A 54 -7.03 -13.83 13.11
C LEU A 54 -8.04 -12.71 12.86
N ARG A 55 -9.27 -12.92 13.35
CA ARG A 55 -10.27 -11.88 13.49
C ARG A 55 -10.82 -11.96 14.92
N ASP A 56 -10.70 -10.87 15.67
CA ASP A 56 -11.09 -10.83 17.09
C ASP A 56 -10.45 -11.97 17.91
N GLY A 57 -9.20 -12.33 17.55
CA GLY A 57 -8.46 -13.43 18.20
C GLY A 57 -8.89 -14.85 17.78
N VAL A 58 -9.82 -14.97 16.84
CA VAL A 58 -10.31 -16.26 16.30
C VAL A 58 -9.58 -16.58 15.00
N ASP A 59 -9.08 -17.81 14.88
CA ASP A 59 -8.47 -18.33 13.65
C ASP A 59 -9.49 -18.30 12.50
N ARG A 60 -9.08 -17.70 11.37
CA ARG A 60 -9.90 -17.54 10.16
C ARG A 60 -9.39 -18.36 8.97
N THR A 61 -8.47 -19.30 9.23
CA THR A 61 -8.03 -20.19 8.14
C THR A 61 -9.13 -21.15 7.71
N PRO A 62 -9.24 -21.46 6.41
CA PRO A 62 -8.37 -20.98 5.32
C PRO A 62 -8.69 -19.55 4.89
N THR A 63 -7.66 -18.69 4.79
CA THR A 63 -7.76 -17.27 4.44
C THR A 63 -7.31 -17.02 3.01
N ILE A 64 -7.81 -15.94 2.40
CA ILE A 64 -7.43 -15.44 1.07
C ILE A 64 -6.66 -14.14 1.26
N PRO A 65 -5.41 -14.01 0.75
CA PRO A 65 -4.61 -12.78 0.87
C PRO A 65 -4.97 -11.75 -0.21
N SER A 66 -4.19 -10.65 -0.26
CA SER A 66 -4.30 -9.50 -1.17
C SER A 66 -5.45 -8.56 -0.81
N HIS A 67 -5.13 -7.53 -0.02
CA HIS A 67 -6.13 -6.59 0.50
C HIS A 67 -6.39 -5.37 -0.41
N GLU A 68 -5.84 -5.35 -1.62
CA GLU A 68 -6.06 -4.30 -2.61
C GLU A 68 -6.81 -4.88 -3.81
N VAL A 69 -7.90 -4.26 -4.19
CA VAL A 69 -8.78 -4.77 -5.26
C VAL A 69 -9.09 -3.72 -6.31
N SER A 70 -9.21 -4.14 -7.55
CA SER A 70 -9.94 -3.45 -8.61
C SER A 70 -10.73 -4.46 -9.42
N GLY A 71 -11.99 -4.13 -9.71
CA GLY A 71 -12.89 -5.03 -10.42
C GLY A 71 -14.24 -4.37 -10.72
N VAL A 72 -15.21 -5.22 -11.03
CA VAL A 72 -16.57 -4.82 -11.40
C VAL A 72 -17.56 -5.31 -10.34
N VAL A 73 -18.47 -4.48 -9.92
CA VAL A 73 -19.55 -4.87 -8.99
C VAL A 73 -20.42 -5.94 -9.64
N ALA A 74 -20.46 -7.12 -9.04
CA ALA A 74 -21.24 -8.29 -9.50
C ALA A 74 -22.57 -8.43 -8.76
N ALA A 75 -22.65 -7.99 -7.49
CA ALA A 75 -23.86 -7.91 -6.71
C ALA A 75 -23.73 -6.86 -5.61
N VAL A 76 -24.82 -6.36 -5.14
CA VAL A 76 -24.91 -5.40 -4.01
C VAL A 76 -25.89 -5.93 -2.97
N ALA A 77 -25.65 -5.65 -1.69
CA ALA A 77 -26.66 -5.89 -0.65
C ALA A 77 -27.82 -4.90 -0.79
N ASP A 78 -29.01 -5.27 -0.30
CA ASP A 78 -30.25 -4.48 -0.49
C ASP A 78 -30.19 -3.06 0.07
N ASP A 79 -29.35 -2.82 1.06
CA ASP A 79 -29.15 -1.52 1.72
C ASP A 79 -28.04 -0.66 1.09
N VAL A 80 -27.33 -1.16 0.07
CA VAL A 80 -26.31 -0.41 -0.65
C VAL A 80 -26.94 0.37 -1.80
N THR A 81 -26.80 1.69 -1.78
CA THR A 81 -27.36 2.60 -2.79
C THR A 81 -26.27 3.35 -3.60
N ASP A 82 -25.04 3.31 -3.13
CA ASP A 82 -23.93 4.09 -3.70
C ASP A 82 -23.30 3.43 -4.95
N PHE A 83 -23.54 2.13 -5.14
CA PHE A 83 -23.03 1.35 -6.26
C PHE A 83 -24.13 0.50 -6.90
N ALA A 84 -23.95 0.24 -8.19
CA ALA A 84 -24.80 -0.66 -8.97
C ALA A 84 -23.97 -1.78 -9.60
N VAL A 85 -24.63 -2.90 -9.96
CA VAL A 85 -24.01 -3.96 -10.75
C VAL A 85 -23.49 -3.39 -12.07
N GLY A 86 -22.24 -3.67 -12.36
CA GLY A 86 -21.53 -3.17 -13.53
C GLY A 86 -20.61 -1.96 -13.25
N ASP A 87 -20.68 -1.36 -12.07
CA ASP A 87 -19.75 -0.27 -11.70
C ASP A 87 -18.32 -0.79 -11.56
N GLU A 88 -17.38 -0.04 -12.13
CA GLU A 88 -15.95 -0.33 -11.98
C GLU A 88 -15.39 0.36 -10.74
N VAL A 89 -14.88 -0.44 -9.81
CA VAL A 89 -14.47 0.01 -8.48
C VAL A 89 -13.05 -0.41 -8.13
N PHE A 90 -12.48 0.25 -7.14
CA PHE A 90 -11.25 -0.15 -6.48
C PHE A 90 -11.29 0.20 -5.00
N GLY A 91 -10.46 -0.44 -4.18
CA GLY A 91 -10.44 -0.14 -2.75
C GLY A 91 -9.43 -0.95 -1.96
N LEU A 92 -9.32 -0.59 -0.69
CA LEU A 92 -8.54 -1.29 0.33
C LEU A 92 -9.49 -2.13 1.17
N ILE A 93 -9.26 -3.44 1.20
CA ILE A 93 -10.00 -4.39 2.02
C ILE A 93 -9.38 -4.40 3.42
N GLN A 94 -10.22 -4.39 4.45
CA GLN A 94 -9.76 -4.49 5.85
C GLN A 94 -8.95 -5.76 6.07
N PHE A 95 -7.87 -5.69 6.85
CA PHE A 95 -6.87 -6.75 6.93
C PHE A 95 -7.34 -8.03 7.63
N ASP A 96 -8.41 -7.95 8.42
CA ASP A 96 -9.06 -9.06 9.11
C ASP A 96 -10.14 -9.78 8.27
N ARG A 97 -10.18 -9.52 6.94
CA ARG A 97 -11.14 -10.09 5.98
C ARG A 97 -10.41 -10.92 4.92
N ASP A 98 -11.16 -11.75 4.19
CA ASP A 98 -10.64 -12.36 2.98
C ASP A 98 -10.33 -11.31 1.92
N GLY A 99 -9.16 -11.45 1.29
CA GLY A 99 -8.65 -10.55 0.29
C GLY A 99 -9.10 -10.90 -1.14
N ALA A 100 -8.49 -10.19 -2.09
CA ALA A 100 -8.86 -10.22 -3.51
C ALA A 100 -8.02 -11.19 -4.37
N ALA A 101 -7.18 -12.06 -3.77
CA ALA A 101 -6.52 -13.12 -4.54
C ALA A 101 -7.49 -14.25 -4.91
N ALA A 102 -8.65 -13.90 -5.51
CA ALA A 102 -9.75 -14.78 -5.88
C ALA A 102 -10.58 -14.17 -7.01
N GLU A 103 -11.44 -14.95 -7.65
CA GLU A 103 -12.33 -14.45 -8.71
C GLU A 103 -13.41 -13.48 -8.18
N TYR A 104 -13.78 -13.58 -6.91
CA TYR A 104 -14.75 -12.72 -6.24
C TYR A 104 -14.33 -12.41 -4.82
N VAL A 105 -14.69 -11.22 -4.35
CA VAL A 105 -14.50 -10.79 -2.96
C VAL A 105 -15.65 -9.89 -2.51
N THR A 106 -16.05 -9.97 -1.23
CA THR A 106 -16.99 -9.00 -0.64
C THR A 106 -16.23 -7.90 0.08
N VAL A 107 -16.67 -6.66 -0.14
CA VAL A 107 -16.04 -5.47 0.45
C VAL A 107 -17.14 -4.53 0.96
N PRO A 108 -16.98 -3.92 2.14
CA PRO A 108 -17.88 -2.85 2.56
C PRO A 108 -17.93 -1.75 1.51
N ALA A 109 -19.14 -1.32 1.14
CA ALA A 109 -19.30 -0.28 0.13
C ALA A 109 -18.56 1.01 0.53
N ALA A 110 -18.47 1.31 1.83
CA ALA A 110 -17.75 2.48 2.35
C ALA A 110 -16.23 2.47 2.07
N ASP A 111 -15.63 1.30 1.86
CA ASP A 111 -14.20 1.12 1.63
C ASP A 111 -13.81 1.18 0.14
N LEU A 112 -14.79 1.44 -0.73
CA LEU A 112 -14.65 1.46 -2.19
C LEU A 112 -14.86 2.85 -2.78
N ALA A 113 -14.19 3.10 -3.90
CA ALA A 113 -14.42 4.25 -4.77
C ALA A 113 -14.51 3.81 -6.24
N PRO A 114 -15.10 4.63 -7.14
CA PRO A 114 -14.96 4.46 -8.57
C PRO A 114 -13.48 4.47 -8.97
N ARG A 115 -13.05 3.49 -9.77
CA ARG A 115 -11.65 3.41 -10.17
C ARG A 115 -11.24 4.57 -11.09
N PRO A 116 -9.94 4.94 -11.12
CA PRO A 116 -9.42 5.86 -12.13
C PRO A 116 -9.73 5.37 -13.55
N ARG A 117 -10.15 6.27 -14.43
CA ARG A 117 -10.59 5.93 -15.79
C ARG A 117 -9.45 5.85 -16.81
N THR A 118 -8.33 6.52 -16.51
CA THR A 118 -7.19 6.65 -17.42
C THR A 118 -6.21 5.49 -17.35
N VAL A 119 -6.40 4.56 -16.41
CA VAL A 119 -5.49 3.43 -16.16
C VAL A 119 -6.24 2.09 -16.12
N SER A 120 -5.50 0.99 -16.25
CA SER A 120 -6.06 -0.37 -16.21
C SER A 120 -6.46 -0.79 -14.78
N HIS A 121 -7.23 -1.90 -14.66
CA HIS A 121 -7.53 -2.51 -13.36
C HIS A 121 -6.25 -2.90 -12.59
N SER A 122 -5.21 -3.39 -13.27
CA SER A 122 -3.92 -3.73 -12.64
C SER A 122 -3.28 -2.52 -11.97
N VAL A 123 -3.28 -1.37 -12.63
CA VAL A 123 -2.76 -0.12 -12.07
C VAL A 123 -3.68 0.39 -10.96
N SER A 124 -5.00 0.31 -11.14
CA SER A 124 -5.98 0.72 -10.13
C SER A 124 -5.88 -0.14 -8.85
N ALA A 125 -5.68 -1.46 -8.98
CA ALA A 125 -5.51 -2.35 -7.83
C ALA A 125 -4.22 -2.07 -7.05
N ALA A 126 -3.18 -1.54 -7.68
CA ALA A 126 -1.90 -1.23 -7.03
C ALA A 126 -1.90 0.11 -6.27
N LEU A 127 -2.99 0.86 -6.30
CA LEU A 127 -3.10 2.20 -5.72
C LEU A 127 -3.63 2.23 -4.27
N PRO A 128 -4.62 1.42 -3.84
CA PRO A 128 -5.35 1.65 -2.59
C PRO A 128 -4.46 1.68 -1.35
N LEU A 129 -3.78 0.58 -1.02
CA LEU A 129 -2.96 0.52 0.20
C LEU A 129 -1.82 1.52 0.13
N ALA A 130 -1.06 1.50 -0.96
CA ALA A 130 0.13 2.34 -1.09
C ALA A 130 -0.23 3.84 -1.16
N GLY A 131 -1.30 4.19 -1.88
CA GLY A 131 -1.77 5.56 -2.01
C GLY A 131 -2.38 6.10 -0.72
N LEU A 132 -3.26 5.33 -0.07
CA LEU A 132 -3.83 5.70 1.22
C LEU A 132 -2.74 5.85 2.30
N THR A 133 -1.78 4.91 2.34
CA THR A 133 -0.65 5.00 3.26
C THR A 133 0.15 6.28 3.04
N ALA A 134 0.50 6.60 1.79
CA ALA A 134 1.23 7.81 1.46
C ALA A 134 0.43 9.07 1.80
N TRP A 135 -0.87 9.09 1.50
CA TRP A 135 -1.76 10.20 1.83
C TRP A 135 -1.86 10.41 3.35
N GLN A 136 -2.22 9.36 4.10
CA GLN A 136 -2.38 9.43 5.55
C GLN A 136 -1.06 9.82 6.23
N ALA A 137 0.08 9.27 5.78
CA ALA A 137 1.38 9.66 6.31
C ALA A 137 1.68 11.16 6.13
N LEU A 138 1.45 11.71 4.94
CA LEU A 138 1.81 13.09 4.60
C LEU A 138 0.78 14.11 5.07
N VAL A 139 -0.52 13.82 4.91
CA VAL A 139 -1.61 14.80 5.12
C VAL A 139 -2.16 14.68 6.53
N ASP A 140 -2.54 13.48 6.97
CA ASP A 140 -3.26 13.31 8.22
C ASP A 140 -2.29 13.32 9.42
N HIS A 141 -1.14 12.66 9.29
CA HIS A 141 -0.16 12.53 10.36
C HIS A 141 0.93 13.60 10.32
N ALA A 142 1.74 13.64 9.26
CA ALA A 142 2.83 14.61 9.17
C ALA A 142 2.34 16.04 8.92
N ARG A 143 1.17 16.24 8.32
CA ARG A 143 0.59 17.55 8.00
C ARG A 143 1.58 18.45 7.24
N VAL A 144 2.19 17.86 6.21
CA VAL A 144 3.25 18.49 5.41
C VAL A 144 2.80 19.83 4.84
N GLN A 145 3.66 20.84 4.99
CA GLN A 145 3.44 22.17 4.48
C GLN A 145 4.34 22.46 3.26
N PRO A 146 3.91 23.34 2.33
CA PRO A 146 4.75 23.77 1.22
C PRO A 146 6.10 24.34 1.71
N GLY A 147 7.19 23.93 1.05
CA GLY A 147 8.54 24.37 1.36
C GLY A 147 9.24 23.59 2.48
N GLU A 148 8.55 22.67 3.18
CA GLU A 148 9.20 21.80 4.16
C GLU A 148 10.17 20.83 3.49
N ARG A 149 11.27 20.55 4.17
CA ARG A 149 12.26 19.53 3.77
C ARG A 149 11.78 18.16 4.23
N VAL A 150 11.39 17.33 3.28
CA VAL A 150 10.84 15.98 3.52
C VAL A 150 11.83 14.92 3.06
N LEU A 151 12.21 14.02 3.95
CA LEU A 151 12.95 12.80 3.60
C LEU A 151 11.96 11.62 3.51
N VAL A 152 11.98 10.92 2.37
CA VAL A 152 11.21 9.68 2.18
C VAL A 152 12.18 8.52 2.01
N HIS A 153 12.16 7.56 2.91
CA HIS A 153 12.95 6.35 2.75
C HIS A 153 12.28 5.38 1.77
N GLY A 154 13.09 4.76 0.88
CA GLY A 154 12.59 3.77 -0.08
C GLY A 154 11.77 4.35 -1.24
N GLY A 155 12.14 5.50 -1.79
CA GLY A 155 11.35 6.29 -2.75
C GLY A 155 11.05 5.67 -4.11
N ALA A 156 11.50 4.46 -4.39
CA ALA A 156 11.11 3.68 -5.58
C ALA A 156 10.30 2.42 -5.23
N GLY A 157 10.04 2.17 -3.94
CA GLY A 157 9.16 1.09 -3.48
C GLY A 157 7.68 1.39 -3.71
N GLY A 158 6.81 0.42 -3.43
CA GLY A 158 5.36 0.57 -3.64
C GLY A 158 4.77 1.81 -2.96
N VAL A 159 5.00 1.97 -1.66
CA VAL A 159 4.52 3.14 -0.89
C VAL A 159 5.40 4.37 -1.14
N GLY A 160 6.73 4.20 -1.06
CA GLY A 160 7.66 5.34 -1.15
C GLY A 160 7.56 6.12 -2.46
N ALA A 161 7.31 5.45 -3.59
CA ALA A 161 7.13 6.07 -4.89
C ALA A 161 5.93 7.03 -4.92
N LEU A 162 4.81 6.64 -4.33
CA LEU A 162 3.62 7.48 -4.21
C LEU A 162 3.83 8.59 -3.18
N THR A 163 4.53 8.28 -2.08
CA THR A 163 4.88 9.29 -1.05
C THR A 163 5.74 10.41 -1.63
N VAL A 164 6.77 10.09 -2.43
CA VAL A 164 7.60 11.11 -3.11
C VAL A 164 6.74 12.01 -3.99
N GLN A 165 5.91 11.43 -4.86
CA GLN A 165 5.08 12.20 -5.79
C GLN A 165 4.06 13.07 -5.06
N LEU A 166 3.39 12.55 -4.03
CA LEU A 166 2.42 13.31 -3.24
C LEU A 166 3.11 14.44 -2.45
N ALA A 167 4.27 14.18 -1.83
CA ALA A 167 5.03 15.22 -1.13
C ALA A 167 5.46 16.36 -2.07
N VAL A 168 5.90 16.03 -3.29
CA VAL A 168 6.21 17.02 -4.34
C VAL A 168 4.95 17.80 -4.74
N ALA A 169 3.81 17.12 -4.92
CA ALA A 169 2.54 17.77 -5.25
C ALA A 169 2.02 18.70 -4.14
N LEU A 170 2.37 18.41 -2.87
CA LEU A 170 2.11 19.28 -1.71
C LEU A 170 3.09 20.46 -1.61
N GLY A 171 4.07 20.55 -2.50
CA GLY A 171 5.04 21.65 -2.55
C GLY A 171 6.23 21.47 -1.61
N ALA A 172 6.52 20.27 -1.13
CA ALA A 172 7.68 19.98 -0.28
C ALA A 172 8.99 19.91 -1.08
N ASP A 173 10.11 20.18 -0.39
CA ASP A 173 11.48 19.94 -0.90
C ASP A 173 11.86 18.47 -0.56
N VAL A 174 11.70 17.57 -1.52
CA VAL A 174 11.78 16.13 -1.28
C VAL A 174 13.18 15.58 -1.53
N THR A 175 13.75 14.96 -0.50
CA THR A 175 14.88 14.05 -0.59
C THR A 175 14.36 12.62 -0.43
N THR A 176 14.95 11.65 -1.15
CA THR A 176 14.58 10.24 -0.98
C THR A 176 15.79 9.32 -0.99
N THR A 177 15.65 8.13 -0.40
CA THR A 177 16.69 7.11 -0.40
C THR A 177 16.32 5.94 -1.29
N VAL A 178 17.32 5.34 -1.94
CA VAL A 178 17.21 4.16 -2.81
C VAL A 178 18.39 3.21 -2.59
N ARG A 179 18.33 2.00 -3.21
CA ARG A 179 19.40 0.99 -3.12
C ARG A 179 19.77 0.36 -4.46
N SER A 180 19.45 1.01 -5.58
CA SER A 180 19.87 0.57 -6.94
C SER A 180 19.86 1.76 -7.89
N ASP A 181 20.57 1.63 -9.02
CA ASP A 181 20.59 2.67 -10.06
C ASP A 181 19.22 2.80 -10.74
N GLU A 182 18.55 1.67 -11.04
CA GLU A 182 17.18 1.67 -11.56
C GLU A 182 16.21 2.41 -10.64
N ALA A 183 16.30 2.17 -9.33
CA ALA A 183 15.49 2.87 -8.33
C ALA A 183 15.82 4.37 -8.24
N ARG A 184 17.08 4.76 -8.48
CA ARG A 184 17.51 6.16 -8.53
C ARG A 184 16.83 6.90 -9.67
N ASP A 185 16.85 6.33 -10.88
CA ASP A 185 16.26 6.95 -12.07
C ASP A 185 14.73 7.10 -11.90
N VAL A 186 14.08 6.07 -11.37
CA VAL A 186 12.65 6.08 -11.07
C VAL A 186 12.31 7.16 -10.04
N ALA A 187 13.02 7.20 -8.91
CA ALA A 187 12.75 8.18 -7.86
C ALA A 187 13.00 9.63 -8.31
N ALA A 188 14.03 9.84 -9.14
CA ALA A 188 14.31 11.15 -9.74
C ALA A 188 13.19 11.59 -10.69
N SER A 189 12.62 10.66 -11.48
CA SER A 189 11.51 10.96 -12.40
C SER A 189 10.23 11.38 -11.67
N PHE A 190 10.08 11.04 -10.39
CA PHE A 190 8.95 11.43 -9.55
C PHE A 190 9.10 12.84 -8.92
N GLY A 191 10.14 13.57 -9.27
CA GLY A 191 10.34 14.96 -8.85
C GLY A 191 11.10 15.14 -7.53
N ALA A 192 11.71 14.08 -6.99
CA ALA A 192 12.60 14.21 -5.84
C ALA A 192 13.79 15.12 -6.21
N ARG A 193 14.04 16.18 -5.40
CA ARG A 193 15.15 17.11 -5.61
C ARG A 193 16.51 16.44 -5.39
N ARG A 194 16.60 15.51 -4.45
CA ARG A 194 17.79 14.73 -4.15
C ARG A 194 17.43 13.26 -3.98
N VAL A 195 18.25 12.39 -4.60
CA VAL A 195 18.15 10.94 -4.44
C VAL A 195 19.46 10.43 -3.86
N ILE A 196 19.40 9.85 -2.67
CA ILE A 196 20.53 9.28 -1.92
C ILE A 196 20.57 7.78 -2.16
N ASP A 197 21.66 7.28 -2.71
CA ASP A 197 21.92 5.85 -2.80
C ASP A 197 22.61 5.36 -1.53
N THR A 198 21.86 4.66 -0.68
CA THR A 198 22.38 4.20 0.62
C THR A 198 23.45 3.12 0.53
N ARG A 199 23.81 2.65 -0.67
CA ARG A 199 24.98 1.80 -0.90
C ARG A 199 26.29 2.60 -0.84
N THR A 200 26.26 3.88 -1.18
CA THR A 200 27.42 4.75 -1.37
C THR A 200 27.37 6.04 -0.58
N GLU A 201 26.19 6.48 -0.14
CA GLU A 201 25.98 7.73 0.58
C GLU A 201 25.26 7.47 1.92
N GLN A 202 25.54 8.32 2.90
CA GLN A 202 24.79 8.34 4.16
C GLN A 202 23.70 9.43 4.09
N PHE A 203 22.51 9.12 4.61
CA PHE A 203 21.39 10.06 4.66
C PHE A 203 21.38 10.91 5.94
N ASP A 204 22.18 10.55 6.93
CA ASP A 204 22.26 11.10 8.29
C ASP A 204 23.65 11.73 8.59
N GLY A 205 24.24 12.37 7.61
CA GLY A 205 25.50 13.10 7.78
C GLY A 205 25.40 14.28 8.76
N GLU A 206 26.54 14.78 9.22
CA GLU A 206 26.60 15.91 10.15
C GLU A 206 25.91 17.15 9.57
N GLY A 207 25.06 17.82 10.36
CA GLY A 207 24.32 19.02 9.96
C GLY A 207 23.13 18.77 9.03
N VAL A 208 22.78 17.51 8.78
CA VAL A 208 21.57 17.16 8.01
C VAL A 208 20.35 17.21 8.92
N GLU A 209 19.36 18.00 8.57
CA GLU A 209 18.09 18.10 9.27
C GLU A 209 16.92 18.16 8.29
N TYR A 210 15.81 17.50 8.66
CA TYR A 210 14.55 17.50 7.93
C TYR A 210 13.40 17.99 8.82
N ASP A 211 12.41 18.61 8.20
CA ASP A 211 11.17 18.99 8.86
C ASP A 211 10.30 17.76 9.10
N VAL A 212 10.31 16.85 8.11
CA VAL A 212 9.55 15.58 8.13
C VAL A 212 10.40 14.44 7.61
N VAL A 213 10.30 13.29 8.25
CA VAL A 213 10.82 12.01 7.75
C VAL A 213 9.67 11.02 7.62
N ILE A 214 9.52 10.40 6.45
CA ILE A 214 8.61 9.27 6.22
C ILE A 214 9.45 8.02 6.06
N ASP A 215 9.31 7.11 7.03
CA ASP A 215 10.07 5.86 7.06
C ASP A 215 9.20 4.68 6.61
N THR A 216 9.53 4.11 5.45
CA THR A 216 8.90 2.90 4.89
C THR A 216 9.76 1.65 5.05
N ILE A 217 10.87 1.72 5.76
CA ILE A 217 11.92 0.68 5.83
C ILE A 217 12.01 0.05 7.22
N GLY A 218 12.04 0.90 8.29
CA GLY A 218 12.17 0.44 9.66
C GLY A 218 13.58 0.05 10.10
N GLY A 219 13.65 -0.64 11.25
CA GLY A 219 14.89 -1.13 11.84
C GLY A 219 15.93 -0.03 12.06
N GLN A 220 17.17 -0.28 11.66
CA GLN A 220 18.25 0.69 11.80
C GLN A 220 18.00 2.00 11.03
N THR A 221 17.25 1.97 9.93
CA THR A 221 16.88 3.19 9.19
C THR A 221 16.00 4.08 10.07
N LEU A 222 14.98 3.51 10.71
CA LEU A 222 14.11 4.23 11.65
C LEU A 222 14.92 4.83 12.80
N GLU A 223 15.79 4.05 13.46
CA GLU A 223 16.59 4.51 14.58
C GLU A 223 17.50 5.69 14.24
N ARG A 224 18.17 5.62 13.08
CA ARG A 224 19.05 6.67 12.58
C ARG A 224 18.26 7.93 12.16
N SER A 225 17.05 7.73 11.66
CA SER A 225 16.19 8.82 11.20
C SER A 225 15.70 9.74 12.31
N LEU A 226 15.58 9.24 13.53
CA LEU A 226 15.21 10.09 14.68
C LEU A 226 16.20 11.24 14.91
N GLY A 227 17.49 11.01 14.65
CA GLY A 227 18.55 11.99 14.89
C GLY A 227 18.68 13.08 13.82
N ILE A 228 17.93 12.99 12.73
CA ILE A 228 17.97 13.95 11.63
C ILE A 228 16.65 14.73 11.44
N VAL A 229 15.68 14.50 12.33
CA VAL A 229 14.48 15.34 12.41
C VAL A 229 14.82 16.54 13.31
N ARG A 230 14.58 17.75 12.81
CA ARG A 230 14.80 18.96 13.64
C ARG A 230 13.89 19.01 14.86
N PRO A 231 14.23 19.69 15.95
CA PRO A 231 13.31 19.93 17.04
C PRO A 231 11.98 20.54 16.54
N GLY A 232 10.85 20.01 17.01
CA GLY A 232 9.50 20.35 16.54
C GLY A 232 9.14 19.76 15.18
N GLY A 233 10.00 18.93 14.57
CA GLY A 233 9.71 18.18 13.34
C GLY A 233 8.94 16.90 13.62
N ARG A 234 8.64 16.13 12.55
CA ARG A 234 7.83 14.92 12.60
C ARG A 234 8.53 13.77 11.89
N LEU A 235 8.42 12.58 12.51
CA LEU A 235 8.78 11.31 11.88
C LEU A 235 7.54 10.43 11.83
N VAL A 236 7.18 9.97 10.65
CA VAL A 236 6.09 9.00 10.46
C VAL A 236 6.69 7.70 9.96
N THR A 237 6.48 6.61 10.68
CA THR A 237 6.96 5.26 10.32
C THR A 237 5.79 4.32 10.07
N LEU A 238 5.98 3.41 9.10
CA LEU A 238 5.00 2.41 8.68
C LEU A 238 5.38 1.00 9.15
N SER A 239 6.59 0.85 9.72
CA SER A 239 7.16 -0.49 9.95
C SER A 239 7.04 -0.96 11.39
N ALA A 240 7.21 -0.07 12.35
CA ALA A 240 7.14 -0.39 13.79
C ALA A 240 7.01 0.88 14.64
N PRO A 241 6.45 0.80 15.85
CA PRO A 241 6.46 1.90 16.80
C PRO A 241 7.90 2.40 17.07
N PRO A 242 8.11 3.72 17.13
CA PRO A 242 9.41 4.30 17.48
C PRO A 242 9.84 3.87 18.88
N PRO A 243 11.16 3.79 19.17
CA PRO A 243 11.66 3.48 20.50
C PRO A 243 11.12 4.47 21.54
N GLN A 244 10.60 3.92 22.65
CA GLN A 244 9.96 4.71 23.71
C GLN A 244 10.91 5.77 24.29
N GLY A 245 10.43 7.01 24.50
CA GLY A 245 11.16 8.12 25.11
C GLY A 245 12.19 8.81 24.19
N ARG A 246 12.55 8.22 23.05
CA ARG A 246 13.53 8.81 22.12
C ARG A 246 13.01 10.08 21.45
N ALA A 247 11.76 10.07 21.00
CA ALA A 247 11.14 11.21 20.34
C ALA A 247 11.02 12.42 21.29
N GLU A 248 10.60 12.19 22.54
CA GLU A 248 10.50 13.23 23.57
C GLU A 248 11.87 13.86 23.87
N ALA A 249 12.92 13.03 24.03
CA ALA A 249 14.28 13.52 24.28
C ALA A 249 14.83 14.38 23.15
N LEU A 250 14.38 14.16 21.89
CA LEU A 250 14.75 14.90 20.70
C LEU A 250 13.77 16.05 20.38
N GLN A 251 12.72 16.20 21.18
CA GLN A 251 11.66 17.21 20.96
C GLN A 251 11.00 17.09 19.59
N ILE A 252 10.77 15.87 19.11
CA ILE A 252 10.09 15.57 17.84
C ILE A 252 8.79 14.80 18.06
N GLU A 253 7.87 14.89 17.10
CA GLU A 253 6.69 14.03 17.03
C GLU A 253 7.04 12.77 16.23
N ALA A 254 6.96 11.58 16.83
CA ALA A 254 7.22 10.32 16.15
C ALA A 254 5.96 9.45 16.19
N ILE A 255 5.44 9.12 14.99
CA ILE A 255 4.13 8.51 14.78
C ILE A 255 4.32 7.18 14.07
N PHE A 256 3.71 6.13 14.61
CA PHE A 256 3.45 4.87 13.92
C PHE A 256 1.95 4.76 13.67
N PHE A 257 1.55 4.37 12.47
CA PHE A 257 0.15 4.13 12.15
C PHE A 257 0.00 2.95 11.21
N ILE A 258 -1.19 2.37 11.19
CA ILE A 258 -1.65 1.38 10.23
C ILE A 258 -2.69 2.06 9.34
N VAL A 259 -2.54 1.94 8.02
CA VAL A 259 -3.44 2.53 7.04
C VAL A 259 -4.87 1.99 7.21
N VAL A 260 -5.83 2.87 7.05
CA VAL A 260 -7.25 2.50 7.06
C VAL A 260 -7.91 2.83 5.71
N PRO A 261 -8.93 2.06 5.28
CA PRO A 261 -9.72 2.41 4.12
C PRO A 261 -10.40 3.78 4.30
N ASP A 262 -10.39 4.59 3.25
CA ASP A 262 -11.09 5.88 3.21
C ASP A 262 -11.49 6.21 1.78
N ARG A 263 -12.81 6.21 1.51
CA ARG A 263 -13.37 6.50 0.18
C ARG A 263 -13.06 7.93 -0.28
N GLY A 264 -13.09 8.90 0.63
CA GLY A 264 -12.79 10.30 0.30
C GLY A 264 -11.37 10.47 -0.20
N GLN A 265 -10.41 9.83 0.47
CA GLN A 265 -9.00 9.81 0.06
C GLN A 265 -8.79 9.02 -1.23
N LEU A 266 -9.46 7.87 -1.43
CA LEU A 266 -9.44 7.13 -2.70
C LEU A 266 -9.92 8.00 -3.86
N ASN A 267 -10.99 8.78 -3.69
CA ASN A 267 -11.47 9.71 -4.72
C ASN A 267 -10.41 10.78 -5.04
N ARG A 268 -9.69 11.32 -4.04
CA ARG A 268 -8.58 12.26 -4.27
C ARG A 268 -7.42 11.63 -5.04
N LEU A 269 -7.09 10.39 -4.71
CA LEU A 269 -6.07 9.62 -5.44
C LEU A 269 -6.52 9.36 -6.89
N THR A 270 -7.79 9.04 -7.12
CA THR A 270 -8.39 8.92 -8.46
C THR A 270 -8.22 10.21 -9.28
N GLU A 271 -8.55 11.37 -8.70
CA GLU A 271 -8.38 12.68 -9.35
C GLU A 271 -6.93 12.96 -9.75
N LEU A 272 -5.96 12.58 -8.88
CA LEU A 272 -4.54 12.76 -9.17
C LEU A 272 -4.03 11.83 -10.28
N VAL A 273 -4.47 10.59 -10.30
CA VAL A 273 -4.12 9.61 -11.34
C VAL A 273 -4.73 10.02 -12.67
N ASP A 274 -6.03 10.33 -12.72
CA ASP A 274 -6.72 10.75 -13.94
C ASP A 274 -6.18 12.10 -14.48
N GLY A 275 -5.71 12.97 -13.59
CA GLY A 275 -5.01 14.20 -13.94
C GLY A 275 -3.52 14.04 -14.29
N SER A 276 -3.00 12.80 -14.39
CA SER A 276 -1.59 12.49 -14.66
C SER A 276 -0.59 13.15 -13.68
N LYS A 277 -1.03 13.37 -12.44
CA LYS A 277 -0.22 13.93 -11.36
C LYS A 277 0.35 12.88 -10.42
N LEU A 278 -0.18 11.65 -10.50
CA LEU A 278 0.26 10.52 -9.71
C LEU A 278 0.38 9.29 -10.62
N HIS A 279 1.56 8.67 -10.62
CA HIS A 279 1.89 7.51 -11.43
C HIS A 279 2.13 6.29 -10.55
N VAL A 280 1.41 5.21 -10.83
CA VAL A 280 1.54 3.94 -10.12
C VAL A 280 2.41 2.99 -10.93
N ALA A 281 3.58 2.64 -10.42
CA ALA A 281 4.50 1.73 -11.08
C ALA A 281 4.15 0.26 -10.77
N ILE A 282 4.09 -0.57 -11.82
CA ILE A 282 3.91 -2.02 -11.71
C ILE A 282 5.27 -2.70 -11.92
N ALA A 283 5.76 -3.37 -10.89
CA ALA A 283 7.01 -4.12 -10.92
C ALA A 283 6.88 -5.47 -11.64
N ALA A 284 5.76 -6.16 -11.40
CA ALA A 284 5.45 -7.45 -11.98
C ALA A 284 3.94 -7.72 -11.95
N SER A 285 3.48 -8.57 -12.88
CA SER A 285 2.09 -9.05 -12.95
C SER A 285 2.10 -10.56 -13.12
N TYR A 286 1.23 -11.24 -12.39
CA TYR A 286 1.09 -12.70 -12.41
C TYR A 286 -0.39 -13.07 -12.55
N PRO A 287 -0.74 -14.11 -13.32
CA PRO A 287 -2.11 -14.64 -13.28
C PRO A 287 -2.42 -15.24 -11.90
N LEU A 288 -3.70 -15.28 -11.52
CA LEU A 288 -4.14 -15.87 -10.23
C LEU A 288 -3.59 -17.28 -10.02
N THR A 289 -3.49 -18.08 -11.10
CA THR A 289 -2.91 -19.44 -11.07
C THR A 289 -1.43 -19.49 -10.66
N GLU A 290 -0.73 -18.37 -10.74
CA GLU A 290 0.67 -18.19 -10.32
C GLU A 290 0.79 -17.29 -9.08
N GLY A 291 -0.30 -17.10 -8.35
CA GLY A 291 -0.37 -16.18 -7.21
C GLY A 291 0.69 -16.48 -6.12
N ARG A 292 1.00 -17.76 -5.87
CA ARG A 292 2.10 -18.14 -4.98
C ARG A 292 3.45 -17.56 -5.44
N ALA A 293 3.79 -17.68 -6.73
CA ALA A 293 5.01 -17.13 -7.30
C ALA A 293 5.07 -15.60 -7.19
N ALA A 294 3.90 -14.93 -7.29
CA ALA A 294 3.78 -13.49 -7.06
C ALA A 294 4.22 -13.08 -5.64
N PHE A 295 3.90 -13.86 -4.62
CA PHE A 295 4.36 -13.63 -3.25
C PHE A 295 5.84 -14.02 -3.05
N GLU A 296 6.30 -15.10 -3.68
CA GLU A 296 7.68 -15.58 -3.57
C GLU A 296 8.70 -14.55 -4.08
N ILE A 297 8.35 -13.72 -5.08
CA ILE A 297 9.24 -12.64 -5.57
C ILE A 297 9.60 -11.61 -4.48
N GLY A 298 8.77 -11.49 -3.43
CA GLY A 298 9.06 -10.65 -2.27
C GLY A 298 10.33 -11.03 -1.52
N ARG A 299 10.75 -12.30 -1.62
CA ARG A 299 11.98 -12.84 -1.02
C ARG A 299 13.22 -12.65 -1.93
N ALA A 300 13.04 -12.14 -3.14
CA ALA A 300 14.15 -11.90 -4.05
C ALA A 300 15.10 -10.82 -3.49
N PRO A 301 16.43 -11.00 -3.62
CA PRO A 301 17.41 -10.04 -3.12
C PRO A 301 17.36 -8.70 -3.87
N ARG A 302 16.83 -8.69 -5.08
CA ARG A 302 16.57 -7.49 -5.88
C ARG A 302 15.15 -7.54 -6.42
N ARG A 303 14.40 -6.47 -6.20
CA ARG A 303 13.05 -6.29 -6.72
C ARG A 303 13.03 -5.07 -7.62
N ARG A 304 12.26 -5.13 -8.70
CA ARG A 304 11.99 -3.96 -9.54
C ARG A 304 11.19 -2.92 -8.75
N PRO A 305 11.34 -1.63 -9.05
CA PRO A 305 10.49 -0.57 -8.52
C PRO A 305 9.01 -0.80 -8.78
N GLY A 306 8.15 -0.45 -7.82
CA GLY A 306 6.69 -0.53 -7.96
C GLY A 306 6.03 -1.69 -7.20
N LYS A 307 4.75 -1.91 -7.52
CA LYS A 307 3.88 -2.92 -6.91
C LYS A 307 3.82 -4.21 -7.74
N THR A 308 3.63 -5.34 -7.08
CA THR A 308 3.31 -6.62 -7.74
C THR A 308 1.80 -6.85 -7.73
N VAL A 309 1.26 -7.29 -8.85
CA VAL A 309 -0.18 -7.44 -9.08
C VAL A 309 -0.50 -8.88 -9.50
N ILE A 310 -1.63 -9.39 -9.02
CA ILE A 310 -2.28 -10.60 -9.50
C ILE A 310 -3.40 -10.20 -10.46
N THR A 311 -3.35 -10.68 -11.71
CA THR A 311 -4.43 -10.53 -12.69
C THR A 311 -5.38 -11.72 -12.57
N VAL A 312 -6.68 -11.43 -12.45
CA VAL A 312 -7.72 -12.45 -12.25
C VAL A 312 -8.57 -12.58 -13.49
N ARG A 313 -8.95 -11.44 -14.09
CA ARG A 313 -9.71 -11.35 -15.34
C ARG A 313 -9.15 -10.24 -16.22
N ASP A 314 -9.23 -10.45 -17.53
CA ASP A 314 -8.89 -9.44 -18.54
C ASP A 314 -10.01 -8.39 -18.67
#